data_b3639a59716c6446bbbce7197c02f75e
#
_entry.id   b3639a59716c6446bbbce7197c02f75e
#
_cell.length_a   1.000
_cell.length_b   1.000
_cell.length_c   1.000
_cell.angle_alpha   90.00
_cell.angle_beta   90.00
_cell.angle_gamma   90.00
#
_symmetry.space_group_name_H-M   'P 1'
#
loop_
_entity.id
_entity.type
_entity.pdbx_description
1 polymer ?
#
loop_
_entity_poly.entity_id
_entity_poly.type
_entity_poly.pdbx_seq_one_letter_code
_entity_poly.pdbx_strand_id
1 'polypeptide(L)'
;MNKLIFTLAGLIAPLVMSSPLPQPAELLATNTVIAVYEKTVDRPCMHLTSLCPDRCNHAKKLATFRVITNENYKRTGKYGDDKSEPGSLVYVDMLHDEPGQSENVRKLIAELKPGDAVRITVDHYYVTGNCKYPVRPVTIERVEKPANIPPAKAEAPAMDIMPLAR
;
A
#
# COMPACT_ATOMS: atom_id res chain seq x y z
N MET A 1 -28.38 34.97 -38.67
CA MET A 1 -27.35 33.93 -38.92
C MET A 1 -26.44 33.89 -37.72
N ASN A 2 -26.74 33.02 -36.72
CA ASN A 2 -25.95 32.87 -35.49
C ASN A 2 -24.93 31.75 -35.67
N LYS A 3 -23.64 32.10 -35.62
CA LYS A 3 -22.55 31.11 -35.63
C LYS A 3 -22.32 30.66 -34.20
N LEU A 4 -22.70 29.40 -33.90
CA LEU A 4 -22.30 28.70 -32.66
C LEU A 4 -20.82 28.30 -32.80
N ILE A 5 -19.98 28.87 -31.96
CA ILE A 5 -18.57 28.45 -31.80
C ILE A 5 -18.55 27.40 -30.72
N PHE A 6 -18.36 26.12 -31.10
CA PHE A 6 -18.09 25.03 -30.18
C PHE A 6 -16.61 25.07 -29.76
N THR A 7 -16.35 25.50 -28.55
CA THR A 7 -15.01 25.43 -27.95
C THR A 7 -14.82 23.98 -27.42
N LEU A 8 -14.00 23.20 -28.14
CA LEU A 8 -13.60 21.85 -27.70
C LEU A 8 -12.55 22.02 -26.59
N ALA A 9 -12.99 21.94 -25.32
CA ALA A 9 -12.08 21.87 -24.20
C ALA A 9 -11.47 20.45 -24.15
N GLY A 10 -10.22 20.33 -24.64
CA GLY A 10 -9.48 19.09 -24.54
C GLY A 10 -9.13 18.77 -23.09
N LEU A 11 -9.72 17.70 -22.56
CA LEU A 11 -9.34 17.12 -21.26
C LEU A 11 -7.95 16.48 -21.43
N ILE A 12 -6.91 17.19 -21.01
CA ILE A 12 -5.57 16.59 -20.86
C ILE A 12 -5.57 15.84 -19.53
N ALA A 13 -5.79 14.51 -19.57
CA ALA A 13 -5.59 13.67 -18.42
C ALA A 13 -4.10 13.64 -18.06
N PRO A 14 -3.71 13.88 -16.79
CA PRO A 14 -2.31 13.79 -16.40
C PRO A 14 -1.81 12.36 -16.60
N LEU A 15 -0.72 12.19 -17.34
CA LEU A 15 0.01 10.94 -17.43
C LEU A 15 0.57 10.62 -16.04
N VAL A 16 -0.01 9.62 -15.39
CA VAL A 16 0.47 9.10 -14.11
C VAL A 16 1.69 8.24 -14.42
N MET A 17 2.87 8.76 -14.13
CA MET A 17 4.11 7.96 -14.23
C MET A 17 4.20 7.02 -13.02
N SER A 18 4.11 5.73 -13.28
CA SER A 18 4.46 4.69 -12.32
C SER A 18 5.85 4.16 -12.65
N SER A 19 6.66 3.87 -11.63
CA SER A 19 7.93 3.18 -11.84
C SER A 19 7.64 1.80 -12.45
N PRO A 20 8.35 1.41 -13.53
CA PRO A 20 8.07 0.13 -14.18
C PRO A 20 8.35 -1.03 -13.22
N LEU A 21 7.50 -2.06 -13.30
CA LEU A 21 7.74 -3.30 -12.59
C LEU A 21 8.96 -4.02 -13.21
N PRO A 22 9.95 -4.47 -12.39
CA PRO A 22 11.06 -5.26 -12.89
C PRO A 22 10.60 -6.52 -13.62
N GLN A 23 11.22 -6.84 -14.76
CA GLN A 23 10.88 -8.01 -15.55
C GLN A 23 12.03 -9.02 -15.57
N PRO A 24 11.74 -10.32 -15.63
CA PRO A 24 10.43 -10.97 -15.60
C PRO A 24 9.83 -11.01 -14.17
N ALA A 25 8.52 -10.86 -14.07
CA ALA A 25 7.77 -10.94 -12.82
C ALA A 25 6.51 -11.78 -12.99
N GLU A 26 6.20 -12.60 -11.99
CA GLU A 26 5.01 -13.45 -11.92
C GLU A 26 4.02 -12.87 -10.88
N LEU A 27 2.76 -12.70 -11.26
CA LEU A 27 1.69 -12.29 -10.34
C LEU A 27 1.25 -13.51 -9.52
N LEU A 28 1.45 -13.47 -8.21
CA LEU A 28 1.11 -14.56 -7.28
C LEU A 28 -0.23 -14.36 -6.60
N ALA A 29 -0.60 -13.12 -6.27
CA ALA A 29 -1.89 -12.81 -5.66
C ALA A 29 -2.30 -11.35 -5.92
N THR A 30 -3.59 -11.10 -5.90
CA THR A 30 -4.20 -9.77 -5.87
C THR A 30 -5.21 -9.70 -4.73
N ASN A 31 -5.11 -8.68 -3.91
CA ASN A 31 -6.07 -8.33 -2.86
C ASN A 31 -6.63 -6.95 -3.13
N THR A 32 -7.95 -6.83 -3.27
CA THR A 32 -8.66 -5.54 -3.31
C THR A 32 -9.56 -5.43 -2.09
N VAL A 33 -9.30 -4.41 -1.27
CA VAL A 33 -10.02 -4.21 -0.01
C VAL A 33 -10.56 -2.79 0.10
N ILE A 34 -11.69 -2.63 0.78
CA ILE A 34 -12.10 -1.35 1.35
C ILE A 34 -11.51 -1.26 2.75
N ALA A 35 -10.80 -0.18 3.02
CA ALA A 35 -10.14 0.03 4.30
C ALA A 35 -10.28 1.48 4.77
N VAL A 36 -10.12 1.70 6.06
CA VAL A 36 -10.10 3.03 6.68
C VAL A 36 -8.67 3.39 7.06
N TYR A 37 -8.25 4.59 6.67
CA TYR A 37 -6.97 5.13 7.11
C TYR A 37 -7.00 5.42 8.61
N GLU A 38 -6.02 4.92 9.36
CA GLU A 38 -5.90 5.15 10.80
C GLU A 38 -4.86 6.22 11.11
N LYS A 39 -3.63 5.98 10.72
CA LYS A 39 -2.48 6.84 11.04
C LYS A 39 -1.27 6.48 10.19
N THR A 40 -0.29 7.36 10.21
CA THR A 40 1.07 7.06 9.73
C THR A 40 2.01 6.96 10.93
N VAL A 41 2.83 5.91 10.96
CA VAL A 41 3.75 5.60 12.07
C VAL A 41 5.18 5.55 11.54
N ASP A 42 6.08 6.25 12.19
CA ASP A 42 7.51 6.15 11.92
C ASP A 42 8.09 4.94 12.68
N ARG A 43 8.78 4.06 11.94
CA ARG A 43 9.56 2.95 12.50
C ARG A 43 11.03 3.25 12.29
N PRO A 44 11.76 3.66 13.34
CA PRO A 44 13.19 3.97 13.24
C PRO A 44 13.98 2.70 12.92
N CYS A 45 15.19 2.89 12.38
CA CYS A 45 16.13 1.80 12.19
C CYS A 45 16.57 1.26 13.57
N MET A 46 16.51 -0.07 13.72
CA MET A 46 16.88 -0.77 14.95
C MET A 46 18.37 -1.15 15.02
N HIS A 47 19.20 -0.60 14.14
CA HIS A 47 20.65 -0.86 14.08
C HIS A 47 21.05 -2.34 14.03
N LEU A 48 20.31 -3.13 13.23
CA LEU A 48 20.48 -4.59 13.16
C LEU A 48 21.68 -5.04 12.30
N THR A 49 22.26 -4.14 11.49
CA THR A 49 23.36 -4.46 10.58
C THR A 49 24.44 -3.37 10.61
N SER A 50 25.62 -3.68 10.09
CA SER A 50 26.73 -2.70 9.93
C SER A 50 26.42 -1.59 8.92
N LEU A 51 25.36 -1.70 8.14
CA LEU A 51 24.90 -0.66 7.21
C LEU A 51 24.00 0.39 7.88
N CYS A 52 23.60 0.18 9.13
CA CYS A 52 22.73 1.07 9.89
C CYS A 52 23.50 2.30 10.42
N PRO A 53 22.79 3.43 10.54
CA PRO A 53 21.43 3.70 10.05
C PRO A 53 21.37 4.14 8.58
N ASP A 54 22.46 4.59 7.97
CA ASP A 54 22.46 5.46 6.79
C ASP A 54 22.24 4.71 5.45
N ARG A 55 22.55 3.42 5.41
CA ARG A 55 22.54 2.61 4.16
C ARG A 55 21.74 1.32 4.25
N CYS A 56 20.97 1.15 5.31
CA CYS A 56 20.29 -0.14 5.56
C CYS A 56 18.83 -0.19 5.09
N ASN A 57 18.19 0.92 4.79
CA ASN A 57 16.77 1.05 4.46
C ASN A 57 15.81 0.37 5.48
N HIS A 58 16.23 0.20 6.74
CA HIS A 58 15.43 -0.42 7.80
C HIS A 58 14.43 0.55 8.43
N ALA A 59 14.71 1.86 8.39
CA ALA A 59 13.74 2.87 8.79
C ALA A 59 12.56 2.85 7.82
N LYS A 60 11.35 2.94 8.34
CA LYS A 60 10.11 2.95 7.55
C LYS A 60 9.16 4.01 8.06
N LYS A 61 8.33 4.52 7.17
CA LYS A 61 7.18 5.36 7.51
C LYS A 61 5.95 4.67 6.95
N LEU A 62 5.15 4.07 7.82
CA LEU A 62 4.05 3.19 7.45
C LEU A 62 2.70 3.87 7.63
N ALA A 63 2.00 4.10 6.53
CA ALA A 63 0.58 4.41 6.57
C ALA A 63 -0.20 3.13 6.87
N THR A 64 -1.08 3.20 7.87
CA THR A 64 -1.83 2.06 8.40
C THR A 64 -3.30 2.17 8.02
N PHE A 65 -3.85 1.11 7.48
CA PHE A 65 -5.23 1.01 7.03
C PHE A 65 -5.88 -0.21 7.64
N ARG A 66 -7.05 -0.03 8.25
CA ARG A 66 -7.87 -1.14 8.77
C ARG A 66 -8.84 -1.61 7.71
N VAL A 67 -8.76 -2.89 7.38
CA VAL A 67 -9.65 -3.53 6.39
C VAL A 67 -11.08 -3.57 6.93
N ILE A 68 -12.03 -3.08 6.13
CA ILE A 68 -13.47 -3.18 6.39
C ILE A 68 -14.03 -4.42 5.70
N THR A 69 -13.73 -4.57 4.42
CA THR A 69 -14.17 -5.70 3.62
C THR A 69 -13.17 -6.01 2.53
N ASN A 70 -13.11 -7.27 2.12
CA ASN A 70 -12.36 -7.72 0.96
C ASN A 70 -13.33 -7.79 -0.22
N GLU A 71 -13.10 -6.97 -1.26
CA GLU A 71 -13.94 -6.93 -2.46
C GLU A 71 -13.51 -7.98 -3.49
N ASN A 72 -12.21 -8.23 -3.60
CA ASN A 72 -11.67 -9.20 -4.54
C ASN A 72 -10.38 -9.81 -4.02
N TYR A 73 -10.32 -11.13 -4.11
CA TYR A 73 -9.10 -11.87 -3.80
C TYR A 73 -8.86 -12.94 -4.87
N LYS A 74 -7.68 -12.91 -5.47
CA LYS A 74 -7.25 -13.94 -6.42
C LYS A 74 -5.82 -14.36 -6.08
N ARG A 75 -5.62 -15.66 -5.91
CA ARG A 75 -4.30 -16.27 -5.72
C ARG A 75 -4.01 -17.19 -6.89
N THR A 76 -2.93 -16.94 -7.60
CA THR A 76 -2.49 -17.70 -8.77
C THR A 76 -1.31 -18.62 -8.44
N GLY A 77 -0.48 -18.22 -7.49
CA GLY A 77 0.71 -18.95 -7.08
C GLY A 77 0.65 -19.52 -5.65
N LYS A 78 1.42 -20.59 -5.40
CA LYS A 78 1.52 -21.23 -4.07
C LYS A 78 1.98 -20.27 -2.98
N TYR A 79 2.83 -19.30 -3.32
CA TYR A 79 3.46 -18.37 -2.39
C TYR A 79 2.83 -16.96 -2.41
N GLY A 80 1.65 -16.82 -3.03
CA GLY A 80 0.89 -15.57 -2.99
C GLY A 80 0.44 -15.24 -1.58
N ASP A 81 0.32 -13.93 -1.29
CA ASP A 81 -0.21 -13.44 -0.01
C ASP A 81 -1.60 -14.00 0.26
N ASP A 82 -1.94 -14.17 1.52
CA ASP A 82 -3.26 -14.63 1.93
C ASP A 82 -4.30 -13.50 1.79
N LYS A 83 -5.58 -13.90 1.79
CA LYS A 83 -6.70 -12.97 1.75
C LYS A 83 -6.67 -12.05 2.97
N SER A 84 -6.80 -10.75 2.73
CA SER A 84 -6.94 -9.77 3.82
C SER A 84 -8.34 -9.87 4.45
N GLU A 85 -8.39 -10.22 5.72
CA GLU A 85 -9.65 -10.38 6.46
C GLU A 85 -10.12 -9.05 7.05
N PRO A 86 -11.44 -8.84 7.22
CA PRO A 86 -11.97 -7.68 7.93
C PRO A 86 -11.35 -7.52 9.31
N GLY A 87 -10.97 -6.28 9.66
CA GLY A 87 -10.27 -5.96 10.92
C GLY A 87 -8.75 -6.15 10.87
N SER A 88 -8.18 -6.77 9.84
CA SER A 88 -6.73 -6.83 9.64
C SER A 88 -6.17 -5.47 9.21
N LEU A 89 -4.85 -5.33 9.29
CA LEU A 89 -4.16 -4.09 8.91
C LEU A 89 -3.39 -4.28 7.59
N VAL A 90 -3.52 -3.28 6.71
CA VAL A 90 -2.69 -3.13 5.52
C VAL A 90 -1.74 -1.97 5.76
N TYR A 91 -0.48 -2.13 5.38
CA TYR A 91 0.57 -1.14 5.55
C TYR A 91 1.10 -0.70 4.19
N VAL A 92 1.28 0.61 4.03
CA VAL A 92 1.91 1.19 2.84
C VAL A 92 3.14 1.97 3.27
N ASP A 93 4.30 1.65 2.70
CA ASP A 93 5.54 2.36 3.00
C ASP A 93 5.53 3.73 2.31
N MET A 94 5.66 4.79 3.11
CA MET A 94 5.68 6.18 2.66
C MET A 94 7.10 6.70 2.41
N LEU A 95 8.12 5.95 2.84
CA LEU A 95 9.52 6.37 2.76
C LEU A 95 10.21 5.79 1.52
N HIS A 96 9.95 4.53 1.19
CA HIS A 96 10.60 3.84 0.09
C HIS A 96 9.63 3.62 -1.08
N ASP A 97 10.19 3.68 -2.30
CA ASP A 97 9.45 3.36 -3.50
C ASP A 97 9.35 1.84 -3.69
N GLU A 98 8.12 1.36 -3.85
CA GLU A 98 7.89 0.00 -4.28
C GLU A 98 7.83 -0.04 -5.81
N PRO A 99 8.59 -0.91 -6.49
CA PRO A 99 8.52 -1.04 -7.95
C PRO A 99 7.08 -1.31 -8.43
N GLY A 100 6.66 -0.62 -9.46
CA GLY A 100 5.27 -0.71 -9.97
C GLY A 100 4.27 0.18 -9.23
N GLN A 101 4.66 0.82 -8.13
CA GLN A 101 3.78 1.74 -7.39
C GLN A 101 3.70 3.11 -8.05
N SER A 102 2.50 3.67 -8.12
CA SER A 102 2.28 5.01 -8.63
C SER A 102 2.72 6.08 -7.62
N GLU A 103 3.36 7.15 -8.09
CA GLU A 103 3.68 8.33 -7.27
C GLU A 103 2.46 8.96 -6.58
N ASN A 104 1.28 8.84 -7.22
CA ASN A 104 0.04 9.38 -6.67
C ASN A 104 -0.40 8.71 -5.37
N VAL A 105 0.02 7.47 -5.10
CA VAL A 105 -0.32 6.74 -3.87
C VAL A 105 0.12 7.53 -2.64
N ARG A 106 1.38 7.96 -2.59
CA ARG A 106 1.92 8.72 -1.45
C ARG A 106 1.28 10.09 -1.31
N LYS A 107 1.03 10.78 -2.44
CA LYS A 107 0.35 12.09 -2.45
C LYS A 107 -1.05 11.96 -1.88
N LEU A 108 -1.82 10.96 -2.36
CA LEU A 108 -3.16 10.70 -1.87
C LEU A 108 -3.17 10.38 -0.37
N ILE A 109 -2.26 9.51 0.09
CA ILE A 109 -2.16 9.14 1.51
C ILE A 109 -1.83 10.36 2.39
N ALA A 110 -0.96 11.26 1.92
CA ALA A 110 -0.61 12.48 2.67
C ALA A 110 -1.79 13.42 2.90
N GLU A 111 -2.83 13.34 2.07
CA GLU A 111 -4.06 14.13 2.17
C GLU A 111 -5.17 13.44 2.98
N LEU A 112 -4.99 12.16 3.38
CA LEU A 112 -5.99 11.42 4.14
C LEU A 112 -6.04 11.88 5.60
N LYS A 113 -7.26 11.87 6.13
CA LYS A 113 -7.51 12.08 7.56
C LYS A 113 -7.90 10.73 8.20
N PRO A 114 -7.58 10.53 9.48
CA PRO A 114 -8.05 9.36 10.22
C PRO A 114 -9.56 9.17 10.05
N GLY A 115 -9.97 7.98 9.64
CA GLY A 115 -11.36 7.67 9.34
C GLY A 115 -11.78 7.82 7.88
N ASP A 116 -10.92 8.33 6.99
CA ASP A 116 -11.18 8.35 5.54
C ASP A 116 -11.16 6.93 4.99
N ALA A 117 -12.15 6.62 4.14
CA ALA A 117 -12.25 5.32 3.49
C ALA A 117 -11.57 5.34 2.12
N VAL A 118 -10.88 4.25 1.83
CA VAL A 118 -10.15 4.03 0.58
C VAL A 118 -10.34 2.61 0.08
N ARG A 119 -10.30 2.44 -1.25
CA ARG A 119 -10.08 1.15 -1.88
C ARG A 119 -8.60 0.97 -2.09
N ILE A 120 -8.05 -0.15 -1.62
CA ILE A 120 -6.64 -0.50 -1.76
C ILE A 120 -6.56 -1.81 -2.55
N THR A 121 -5.79 -1.80 -3.63
CA THR A 121 -5.41 -3.03 -4.33
C THR A 121 -3.92 -3.25 -4.12
N VAL A 122 -3.58 -4.42 -3.62
CA VAL A 122 -2.19 -4.89 -3.43
C VAL A 122 -1.98 -6.07 -4.37
N ASP A 123 -1.05 -5.92 -5.29
CA ASP A 123 -0.63 -7.00 -6.17
C ASP A 123 0.69 -7.58 -5.67
N HIS A 124 0.72 -8.88 -5.39
CA HIS A 124 1.94 -9.57 -5.00
C HIS A 124 2.59 -10.20 -6.23
N TYR A 125 3.69 -9.61 -6.67
CA TYR A 125 4.54 -10.15 -7.72
C TYR A 125 5.78 -10.81 -7.15
N TYR A 126 6.30 -11.80 -7.87
CA TYR A 126 7.62 -12.37 -7.63
C TYR A 126 8.52 -12.12 -8.84
N VAL A 127 9.57 -11.35 -8.63
CA VAL A 127 10.58 -11.09 -9.65
C VAL A 127 11.48 -12.31 -9.77
N THR A 128 11.64 -12.83 -11.00
CA THR A 128 12.35 -14.09 -11.27
C THR A 128 13.69 -13.92 -12.01
N GLY A 129 14.16 -12.67 -12.19
CA GLY A 129 15.42 -12.33 -12.84
C GLY A 129 16.67 -12.73 -12.06
N ASN A 130 17.78 -12.01 -12.25
CA ASN A 130 19.05 -12.26 -11.58
C ASN A 130 18.95 -12.16 -10.04
N CYS A 131 18.10 -11.25 -9.54
CA CYS A 131 17.74 -11.17 -8.13
C CYS A 131 16.29 -11.60 -7.97
N LYS A 132 16.02 -12.54 -7.08
CA LYS A 132 14.67 -13.08 -6.81
C LYS A 132 14.13 -12.43 -5.55
N TYR A 133 13.02 -11.69 -5.65
CA TYR A 133 12.40 -11.03 -4.50
C TYR A 133 10.92 -10.72 -4.75
N PRO A 134 10.12 -10.63 -3.69
CA PRO A 134 8.72 -10.21 -3.80
C PRO A 134 8.63 -8.69 -3.99
N VAL A 135 7.64 -8.25 -4.75
CA VAL A 135 7.27 -6.84 -4.96
C VAL A 135 5.77 -6.71 -4.72
N ARG A 136 5.34 -5.68 -4.00
CA ARG A 136 3.94 -5.45 -3.66
C ARG A 136 3.49 -4.03 -4.00
N PRO A 137 3.36 -3.69 -5.29
CA PRO A 137 2.82 -2.40 -5.67
C PRO A 137 1.39 -2.24 -5.16
N VAL A 138 1.10 -1.03 -4.73
CA VAL A 138 -0.20 -0.66 -4.17
C VAL A 138 -0.85 0.37 -5.07
N THR A 139 -2.15 0.23 -5.32
CA THR A 139 -3.00 1.30 -5.86
C THR A 139 -4.03 1.70 -4.82
N ILE A 140 -4.32 3.00 -4.72
CA ILE A 140 -5.27 3.55 -3.74
C ILE A 140 -6.19 4.53 -4.43
N GLU A 141 -7.48 4.46 -4.11
CA GLU A 141 -8.48 5.45 -4.51
C GLU A 141 -9.42 5.77 -3.34
N ARG A 142 -9.90 7.02 -3.28
CA ARG A 142 -10.90 7.41 -2.28
C ARG A 142 -12.24 6.78 -2.62
N VAL A 143 -12.94 6.31 -1.60
CA VAL A 143 -14.31 5.79 -1.72
C VAL A 143 -15.21 6.42 -0.65
N GLU A 144 -16.52 6.36 -0.86
CA GLU A 144 -17.47 6.75 0.17
C GLU A 144 -17.34 5.82 1.39
N LYS A 145 -17.44 6.41 2.57
CA LYS A 145 -17.29 5.67 3.82
C LYS A 145 -18.46 4.69 4.00
N PRO A 146 -18.18 3.38 4.11
CA PRO A 146 -19.22 2.40 4.38
C PRO A 146 -19.92 2.66 5.71
N ALA A 147 -21.23 2.39 5.79
CA ALA A 147 -22.03 2.62 6.99
C ALA A 147 -21.59 1.74 8.18
N ASN A 148 -21.02 0.55 7.91
CA ASN A 148 -20.61 -0.41 8.94
C ASN A 148 -19.08 -0.54 8.96
N ILE A 149 -18.43 0.10 9.92
CA ILE A 149 -16.99 -0.10 10.20
C ILE A 149 -16.89 -1.19 11.28
N PRO A 150 -16.25 -2.33 11.01
CA PRO A 150 -16.03 -3.34 12.04
C PRO A 150 -15.20 -2.74 13.20
N PRO A 151 -15.47 -3.14 14.47
CA PRO A 151 -14.66 -2.69 15.59
C PRO A 151 -13.20 -3.10 15.37
N ALA A 152 -12.28 -2.25 15.83
CA ALA A 152 -10.86 -2.54 15.78
C ALA A 152 -10.60 -3.92 16.43
N LYS A 153 -10.06 -4.86 15.65
CA LYS A 153 -9.54 -6.10 16.21
C LYS A 153 -8.41 -5.69 17.17
N ALA A 154 -8.53 -6.02 18.46
CA ALA A 154 -7.51 -5.68 19.45
C ALA A 154 -6.14 -6.12 18.89
N GLU A 155 -5.22 -5.16 18.74
CA GLU A 155 -3.82 -5.49 18.47
C GLU A 155 -3.38 -6.46 19.58
N ALA A 156 -2.81 -7.60 19.18
CA ALA A 156 -2.11 -8.44 20.16
C ALA A 156 -1.10 -7.53 20.87
N PRO A 157 -1.04 -7.57 22.23
CA PRO A 157 -0.12 -6.73 22.97
C PRO A 157 1.28 -6.88 22.36
N ALA A 158 1.92 -5.75 22.08
CA ALA A 158 3.30 -5.75 21.62
C ALA A 158 4.08 -6.67 22.58
N MET A 159 4.65 -7.76 22.08
CA MET A 159 5.50 -8.61 22.89
C MET A 159 6.61 -7.71 23.42
N ASP A 160 6.59 -7.43 24.73
CA ASP A 160 7.68 -6.81 25.43
C ASP A 160 8.93 -7.63 25.11
N ILE A 161 9.79 -7.06 24.29
CA ILE A 161 11.12 -7.63 24.03
C ILE A 161 11.83 -7.53 25.38
N MET A 162 11.84 -8.64 26.13
CA MET A 162 12.64 -8.77 27.34
C MET A 162 14.07 -8.28 27.01
N PRO A 163 14.63 -7.35 27.78
CA PRO A 163 16.02 -6.98 27.61
C PRO A 163 16.87 -8.22 27.88
N LEU A 164 17.63 -8.64 26.88
CA LEU A 164 18.66 -9.68 27.05
C LEU A 164 19.56 -9.22 28.21
N ALA A 165 19.48 -9.90 29.33
CA ALA A 165 20.41 -9.73 30.44
C ALA A 165 21.84 -9.94 29.92
N ARG A 166 22.71 -8.97 30.19
CA ARG A 166 24.14 -9.03 29.93
C ARG A 166 24.84 -10.01 30.84
#